data_a4c15e8e0ec8a05f2901cd6f9dd894b3
#
_entry.id   a4c15e8e0ec8a05f2901cd6f9dd894b3
#
_cell.length_a   1.000
_cell.length_b   1.000
_cell.length_c   1.000
_cell.angle_alpha   90.00
_cell.angle_beta   90.00
_cell.angle_gamma   90.00
#
_symmetry.space_group_name_H-M   'P 1'
#
loop_
_entity.id
_entity.type
_entity.pdbx_description
1 polymer ?
#
loop_
_entity_poly.entity_id
_entity_poly.type
_entity_poly.pdbx_seq_one_letter_code
_entity_poly.pdbx_strand_id
1 'polypeptide(L)'
;MKLNRQTAVLVLGALLIVFTLTGCGRDSDQADTQPTLKKIEYTNLSDNVSRQLLENLRSSADVSENRVQGFFSRVEQFNDSVKVGWLTDGFEEADPLDTKYDPYEMQDAWTARNGAFPGYNCRITAMELFGEFVSVGDDAEVDADEEVLFVDEITLKTDPDALCGSSLADFHALYSSMKAENTTDIQRHVQTVQEEWKARCVEFRASERIRLIAVFFHDKPTEKESMLFIGHVGVLLTADDGTLYFVEKVAFQEPYRLLHFADRTELSDYLMGKYDVSWGQNTAQPFIMENGELMEGWRPNPNETTPADN
;
A
#
# COMPACT_ATOMS: atom_id res chain seq x y z
N MET A 1 -13.43 -28.60 10.01
CA MET A 1 -12.97 -27.96 11.25
C MET A 1 -13.68 -26.61 11.34
N LYS A 2 -14.50 -26.35 12.37
CA LYS A 2 -15.26 -25.09 12.45
C LYS A 2 -14.31 -23.99 12.93
N LEU A 3 -13.91 -23.09 12.06
CA LEU A 3 -13.14 -21.92 12.41
C LEU A 3 -13.97 -21.03 13.34
N ASN A 4 -13.44 -20.71 14.49
CA ASN A 4 -14.14 -19.92 15.51
C ASN A 4 -14.21 -18.47 15.03
N ARG A 5 -15.43 -17.91 14.93
CA ARG A 5 -15.69 -16.52 14.47
C ARG A 5 -14.86 -15.44 15.19
N GLN A 6 -14.35 -15.76 16.38
CA GLN A 6 -13.54 -14.83 17.18
C GLN A 6 -12.09 -14.68 16.67
N THR A 7 -11.53 -15.69 16.01
CA THR A 7 -10.14 -15.64 15.49
C THR A 7 -10.07 -14.85 14.17
N ALA A 8 -11.09 -14.93 13.33
CA ALA A 8 -11.16 -14.17 12.08
C ALA A 8 -11.27 -12.63 12.31
N VAL A 9 -11.89 -12.23 13.43
CA VAL A 9 -12.04 -10.81 13.81
C VAL A 9 -10.72 -10.22 14.30
N LEU A 10 -9.84 -11.03 14.91
CA LEU A 10 -8.55 -10.55 15.45
C LEU A 10 -7.49 -10.28 14.37
N VAL A 11 -7.50 -11.02 13.27
CA VAL A 11 -6.54 -10.81 12.17
C VAL A 11 -6.95 -9.62 11.29
N LEU A 12 -8.25 -9.34 11.13
CA LEU A 12 -8.71 -8.10 10.48
C LEU A 12 -8.52 -6.85 11.36
N GLY A 13 -8.44 -7.01 12.68
CA GLY A 13 -8.30 -5.89 13.63
C GLY A 13 -6.89 -5.28 13.68
N ALA A 14 -5.86 -5.98 13.22
CA ALA A 14 -4.48 -5.49 13.27
C ALA A 14 -4.14 -4.43 12.19
N LEU A 15 -5.00 -4.24 11.18
CA LEU A 15 -4.82 -3.24 10.10
C LEU A 15 -5.75 -2.03 10.22
N LEU A 16 -6.55 -1.94 11.28
CA LEU A 16 -7.51 -0.87 11.50
C LEU A 16 -7.25 -0.17 12.84
N ILE A 17 -6.20 0.64 12.91
CA ILE A 17 -6.07 1.62 14.00
C ILE A 17 -6.76 2.91 13.56
N VAL A 18 -8.03 3.03 13.93
CA VAL A 18 -8.74 4.31 13.90
C VAL A 18 -8.43 5.06 15.19
N PHE A 19 -7.76 6.18 15.09
CA PHE A 19 -7.54 7.09 16.20
C PHE A 19 -8.85 7.78 16.59
N THR A 20 -9.41 7.43 17.76
CA THR A 20 -10.34 8.32 18.46
C THR A 20 -9.54 9.17 19.45
N LEU A 21 -9.19 10.38 19.06
CA LEU A 21 -8.64 11.39 19.96
C LEU A 21 -9.77 11.97 20.81
N THR A 22 -9.94 11.45 22.04
CA THR A 22 -10.68 12.17 23.09
C THR A 22 -9.74 13.16 23.77
N GLY A 23 -9.75 14.40 23.30
CA GLY A 23 -9.02 15.49 23.90
C GLY A 23 -9.69 15.97 25.18
N CYS A 24 -8.98 15.91 26.31
CA CYS A 24 -9.27 16.75 27.50
C CYS A 24 -8.35 17.95 27.44
N GLY A 25 -8.94 19.12 27.39
CA GLY A 25 -8.27 20.40 27.27
C GLY A 25 -7.33 20.77 28.40
N ARG A 26 -6.26 21.45 28.02
CA ARG A 26 -5.55 22.43 28.84
C ARG A 26 -5.08 23.56 27.94
N ASP A 27 -5.61 24.75 28.20
CA ASP A 27 -5.11 25.99 27.60
C ASP A 27 -3.65 26.23 27.99
N SER A 28 -2.78 26.31 27.00
CA SER A 28 -1.56 27.08 27.07
C SER A 28 -1.23 27.55 25.65
N ASP A 29 -1.32 28.87 25.45
CA ASP A 29 -0.86 29.57 24.22
C ASP A 29 0.63 29.38 24.00
N GLN A 30 0.98 28.28 23.31
CA GLN A 30 2.18 28.17 22.48
C GLN A 30 1.67 27.76 21.11
N ALA A 31 1.89 28.62 20.13
CA ALA A 31 1.68 28.29 18.74
C ALA A 31 2.64 27.16 18.37
N ASP A 32 2.15 25.94 18.53
CA ASP A 32 2.82 24.72 18.11
C ASP A 32 2.72 24.66 16.57
N THR A 33 3.77 25.14 15.91
CA THR A 33 3.91 25.00 14.45
C THR A 33 4.31 23.56 14.15
N GLN A 34 3.40 22.61 14.36
CA GLN A 34 3.58 21.26 13.79
C GLN A 34 3.55 21.38 12.26
N PRO A 35 4.50 20.75 11.56
CA PRO A 35 4.43 20.68 10.12
C PRO A 35 3.14 19.94 9.74
N THR A 36 2.18 20.65 9.21
CA THR A 36 0.96 20.07 8.67
C THR A 36 1.33 19.34 7.39
N LEU A 37 0.98 18.05 7.26
CA LEU A 37 1.04 17.36 5.99
C LEU A 37 0.34 18.22 4.95
N LYS A 38 0.99 18.42 3.80
CA LYS A 38 0.35 19.09 2.67
C LYS A 38 -0.91 18.32 2.28
N LYS A 39 -1.93 19.02 1.84
CA LYS A 39 -3.08 18.40 1.20
C LYS A 39 -2.61 17.56 0.00
N ILE A 40 -3.22 16.43 -0.17
CA ILE A 40 -3.05 15.58 -1.35
C ILE A 40 -4.14 15.86 -2.37
N GLU A 41 -3.80 15.71 -3.62
CA GLU A 41 -4.76 15.72 -4.74
C GLU A 41 -4.97 14.30 -5.24
N TYR A 42 -6.20 13.80 -5.23
CA TYR A 42 -6.51 12.43 -5.63
C TYR A 42 -7.87 12.28 -6.28
N THR A 43 -8.04 11.18 -7.01
CA THR A 43 -9.33 10.72 -7.54
C THR A 43 -9.54 9.24 -7.25
N ASN A 44 -10.81 8.82 -7.11
CA ASN A 44 -11.19 7.41 -7.01
C ASN A 44 -11.45 6.76 -8.39
N LEU A 45 -11.01 7.39 -9.48
CA LEU A 45 -11.20 6.89 -10.84
C LEU A 45 -12.69 6.63 -11.17
N SER A 46 -13.58 7.43 -10.60
CA SER A 46 -15.03 7.33 -10.81
C SER A 46 -15.49 8.02 -12.10
N ASP A 47 -14.66 8.92 -12.65
CA ASP A 47 -14.94 9.72 -13.83
C ASP A 47 -14.09 9.32 -15.05
N ASN A 48 -14.55 9.68 -16.24
CA ASN A 48 -13.87 9.33 -17.50
C ASN A 48 -12.56 10.11 -17.71
N VAL A 49 -12.40 11.29 -17.13
CA VAL A 49 -11.20 12.13 -17.35
C VAL A 49 -10.02 11.52 -16.60
N SER A 50 -10.21 11.13 -15.33
CA SER A 50 -9.17 10.48 -14.54
C SER A 50 -8.81 9.09 -15.10
N ARG A 51 -9.79 8.33 -15.59
CA ARG A 51 -9.55 7.04 -16.29
C ARG A 51 -8.73 7.23 -17.57
N GLN A 52 -9.06 8.24 -18.39
CA GLN A 52 -8.31 8.54 -19.61
C GLN A 52 -6.87 9.00 -19.29
N LEU A 53 -6.68 9.76 -18.21
CA LEU A 53 -5.34 10.12 -17.74
C LEU A 53 -4.52 8.86 -17.41
N LEU A 54 -5.08 7.93 -16.63
CA LEU A 54 -4.37 6.68 -16.31
C LEU A 54 -4.09 5.83 -17.56
N GLU A 55 -5.01 5.80 -18.54
CA GLU A 55 -4.76 5.15 -19.83
C GLU A 55 -3.57 5.77 -20.58
N ASN A 56 -3.44 7.09 -20.57
CA ASN A 56 -2.31 7.76 -21.20
C ASN A 56 -1.01 7.46 -20.47
N LEU A 57 -1.01 7.51 -19.13
CA LEU A 57 0.14 7.18 -18.29
C LEU A 57 0.63 5.74 -18.51
N ARG A 58 -0.30 4.77 -18.53
CA ARG A 58 0.04 3.37 -18.77
C ARG A 58 0.66 3.16 -20.15
N SER A 59 0.10 3.85 -21.18
CA SER A 59 0.61 3.77 -22.55
C SER A 59 2.04 4.31 -22.64
N SER A 60 2.33 5.43 -21.97
CA SER A 60 3.68 6.00 -21.90
C SER A 60 4.66 5.13 -21.10
N ALA A 61 4.16 4.30 -20.20
CA ALA A 61 4.93 3.39 -19.36
C ALA A 61 5.07 1.96 -19.92
N ASP A 62 4.49 1.69 -21.10
CA ASP A 62 4.45 0.37 -21.74
C ASP A 62 3.74 -0.71 -20.88
N VAL A 63 2.78 -0.33 -20.05
CA VAL A 63 1.91 -1.28 -19.34
C VAL A 63 0.92 -1.88 -20.33
N SER A 64 0.81 -3.20 -20.37
CA SER A 64 -0.09 -3.87 -21.31
C SER A 64 -1.56 -3.52 -21.08
N GLU A 65 -2.32 -3.40 -22.17
CA GLU A 65 -3.71 -2.98 -22.14
C GLU A 65 -4.60 -3.89 -21.29
N ASN A 66 -4.38 -5.21 -21.36
CA ASN A 66 -5.16 -6.17 -20.58
C ASN A 66 -5.01 -5.97 -19.05
N ARG A 67 -3.83 -5.54 -18.56
CA ARG A 67 -3.61 -5.24 -17.14
C ARG A 67 -4.46 -4.05 -16.69
N VAL A 68 -4.48 -3.00 -17.47
CA VAL A 68 -5.24 -1.80 -17.13
C VAL A 68 -6.75 -2.03 -17.29
N GLN A 69 -7.17 -2.82 -18.26
CA GLN A 69 -8.59 -3.20 -18.39
C GLN A 69 -9.07 -4.06 -17.22
N GLY A 70 -8.24 -5.02 -16.76
CA GLY A 70 -8.51 -5.78 -15.54
C GLY A 70 -8.63 -4.88 -14.32
N PHE A 71 -7.67 -3.99 -14.14
CA PHE A 71 -7.68 -2.99 -13.06
C PHE A 71 -8.94 -2.12 -13.10
N PHE A 72 -9.32 -1.56 -14.24
CA PHE A 72 -10.55 -0.74 -14.35
C PHE A 72 -11.81 -1.54 -14.06
N SER A 73 -11.87 -2.80 -14.45
CA SER A 73 -12.99 -3.68 -14.11
C SER A 73 -13.16 -3.83 -12.58
N ARG A 74 -12.05 -3.94 -11.86
CA ARG A 74 -12.04 -4.04 -10.39
C ARG A 74 -12.33 -2.71 -9.71
N VAL A 75 -11.83 -1.61 -10.26
CA VAL A 75 -12.23 -0.25 -9.83
C VAL A 75 -13.74 -0.07 -9.98
N GLU A 76 -14.31 -0.44 -11.11
CA GLU A 76 -15.74 -0.32 -11.37
C GLU A 76 -16.56 -1.22 -10.42
N GLN A 77 -16.14 -2.47 -10.24
CA GLN A 77 -16.78 -3.37 -9.28
C GLN A 77 -16.82 -2.78 -7.86
N PHE A 78 -15.72 -2.16 -7.42
CA PHE A 78 -15.66 -1.52 -6.10
C PHE A 78 -16.55 -0.27 -6.05
N ASN A 79 -16.39 0.64 -7.01
CA ASN A 79 -17.13 1.91 -7.04
C ASN A 79 -18.64 1.68 -7.11
N ASP A 80 -19.07 0.67 -7.87
CA ASP A 80 -20.47 0.24 -7.94
C ASP A 80 -21.00 -0.39 -6.65
N SER A 81 -20.14 -0.90 -5.79
CA SER A 81 -20.52 -1.56 -4.53
C SER A 81 -20.72 -0.59 -3.37
N VAL A 82 -20.20 0.64 -3.50
CA VAL A 82 -20.22 1.64 -2.42
C VAL A 82 -21.12 2.83 -2.76
N LYS A 83 -21.39 3.70 -1.78
CA LYS A 83 -22.22 4.89 -2.00
C LYS A 83 -21.45 5.92 -2.83
N VAL A 84 -22.10 6.48 -3.85
CA VAL A 84 -21.50 7.49 -4.74
C VAL A 84 -20.90 8.67 -3.96
N GLY A 85 -21.55 9.14 -2.91
CA GLY A 85 -21.06 10.27 -2.11
C GLY A 85 -19.80 9.99 -1.27
N TRP A 86 -19.29 8.76 -1.29
CA TRP A 86 -18.02 8.40 -0.65
C TRP A 86 -16.83 8.47 -1.61
N LEU A 87 -17.10 8.57 -2.90
CA LEU A 87 -16.11 8.67 -3.96
C LEU A 87 -15.96 10.12 -4.43
N THR A 88 -14.81 10.47 -4.96
CA THR A 88 -14.56 11.76 -5.58
C THR A 88 -15.21 11.82 -6.98
N ASP A 89 -15.60 13.00 -7.43
CA ASP A 89 -16.02 13.27 -8.82
C ASP A 89 -14.87 14.02 -9.54
N GLY A 90 -13.88 13.26 -9.99
CA GLY A 90 -12.61 13.79 -10.49
C GLY A 90 -11.56 13.97 -9.39
N PHE A 91 -10.55 14.79 -9.66
CA PHE A 91 -9.51 15.12 -8.68
C PHE A 91 -10.03 16.09 -7.63
N GLU A 92 -9.79 15.77 -6.37
CA GLU A 92 -10.13 16.60 -5.22
C GLU A 92 -8.96 16.72 -4.26
N GLU A 93 -8.81 17.89 -3.62
CA GLU A 93 -7.88 18.07 -2.50
C GLU A 93 -8.48 17.53 -1.21
N ALA A 94 -7.66 16.80 -0.44
CA ALA A 94 -8.02 16.33 0.88
C ALA A 94 -6.84 16.38 1.85
N ASP A 95 -7.16 16.37 3.15
CA ASP A 95 -6.19 16.00 4.16
C ASP A 95 -5.83 14.52 3.98
N PRO A 96 -4.53 14.18 3.92
CA PRO A 96 -4.11 12.80 3.67
C PRO A 96 -4.56 11.80 4.74
N LEU A 97 -4.86 12.27 5.95
CA LEU A 97 -5.29 11.45 7.08
C LEU A 97 -6.81 11.47 7.30
N ASP A 98 -7.54 12.38 6.63
CA ASP A 98 -8.99 12.46 6.73
C ASP A 98 -9.67 11.69 5.59
N THR A 99 -10.67 10.90 5.92
CA THR A 99 -11.47 10.15 4.95
C THR A 99 -12.90 10.67 4.95
N LYS A 100 -13.48 10.85 3.75
CA LYS A 100 -14.90 11.24 3.59
C LYS A 100 -15.88 10.10 3.87
N TYR A 101 -15.38 8.94 4.28
CA TYR A 101 -16.15 7.71 4.45
C TYR A 101 -15.74 6.99 5.73
N ASP A 102 -16.65 6.17 6.24
CA ASP A 102 -16.35 5.19 7.27
C ASP A 102 -15.94 3.86 6.59
N PRO A 103 -14.70 3.34 6.82
CA PRO A 103 -14.24 2.08 6.22
C PRO A 103 -15.12 0.88 6.58
N TYR A 104 -15.76 0.87 7.75
CA TYR A 104 -16.66 -0.21 8.15
C TYR A 104 -17.98 -0.16 7.36
N GLU A 105 -18.56 1.02 7.15
CA GLU A 105 -19.74 1.17 6.30
C GLU A 105 -19.43 0.78 4.83
N MET A 106 -18.22 1.10 4.34
CA MET A 106 -17.77 0.63 3.03
C MET A 106 -17.66 -0.88 2.96
N GLN A 107 -17.08 -1.52 3.99
CA GLN A 107 -17.00 -2.98 4.08
C GLN A 107 -18.38 -3.63 4.10
N ASP A 108 -19.33 -3.05 4.84
CA ASP A 108 -20.72 -3.55 4.88
C ASP A 108 -21.39 -3.45 3.50
N ALA A 109 -21.19 -2.32 2.80
CA ALA A 109 -21.72 -2.12 1.45
C ALA A 109 -21.09 -3.12 0.45
N TRP A 110 -19.78 -3.31 0.51
CA TRP A 110 -19.10 -4.34 -0.29
C TRP A 110 -19.65 -5.73 -0.03
N THR A 111 -19.74 -6.12 1.25
CA THR A 111 -20.22 -7.45 1.67
C THR A 111 -21.66 -7.68 1.28
N ALA A 112 -22.51 -6.66 1.36
CA ALA A 112 -23.91 -6.75 0.94
C ALA A 112 -24.06 -7.10 -0.56
N ARG A 113 -23.12 -6.66 -1.40
CA ARG A 113 -23.14 -6.92 -2.85
C ARG A 113 -22.34 -8.15 -3.27
N ASN A 114 -21.19 -8.39 -2.64
CA ASN A 114 -20.20 -9.39 -3.05
C ASN A 114 -20.11 -10.60 -2.10
N GLY A 115 -20.91 -10.63 -1.03
CA GLY A 115 -20.92 -11.73 -0.07
C GLY A 115 -19.61 -11.83 0.72
N ALA A 116 -19.11 -13.06 0.86
CA ALA A 116 -17.89 -13.33 1.63
C ALA A 116 -16.59 -13.09 0.84
N PHE A 117 -16.67 -12.61 -0.40
CA PHE A 117 -15.49 -12.30 -1.19
C PHE A 117 -14.81 -11.06 -0.60
N PRO A 118 -13.51 -11.14 -0.20
CA PRO A 118 -12.85 -10.01 0.48
C PRO A 118 -12.64 -8.79 -0.42
N GLY A 119 -12.58 -8.98 -1.73
CA GLY A 119 -12.14 -7.97 -2.69
C GLY A 119 -10.62 -8.00 -2.89
N TYR A 120 -10.04 -6.87 -3.24
CA TYR A 120 -8.64 -6.72 -3.60
C TYR A 120 -7.96 -5.73 -2.65
N ASN A 121 -6.67 -5.91 -2.43
CA ASN A 121 -5.85 -5.02 -1.61
C ASN A 121 -4.71 -4.36 -2.42
N CYS A 122 -3.82 -3.66 -1.74
CA CYS A 122 -2.69 -2.98 -2.35
C CYS A 122 -1.75 -3.93 -3.09
N ARG A 123 -1.43 -5.12 -2.54
CA ARG A 123 -0.50 -6.08 -3.15
C ARG A 123 -1.04 -6.68 -4.45
N ILE A 124 -2.29 -7.13 -4.43
CA ILE A 124 -2.96 -7.69 -5.62
C ILE A 124 -3.05 -6.60 -6.71
N THR A 125 -3.47 -5.40 -6.35
CA THR A 125 -3.59 -4.26 -7.28
C THR A 125 -2.23 -3.86 -7.88
N ALA A 126 -1.19 -3.80 -7.05
CA ALA A 126 0.15 -3.48 -7.53
C ALA A 126 0.70 -4.59 -8.45
N MET A 127 0.48 -5.87 -8.11
CA MET A 127 0.89 -6.99 -8.97
C MET A 127 0.13 -7.02 -10.30
N GLU A 128 -1.16 -6.67 -10.29
CA GLU A 128 -1.95 -6.54 -11.51
C GLU A 128 -1.35 -5.51 -12.47
N LEU A 129 -0.98 -4.33 -11.99
CA LEU A 129 -0.47 -3.24 -12.83
C LEU A 129 1.02 -3.39 -13.14
N PHE A 130 1.83 -3.86 -12.19
CA PHE A 130 3.29 -3.85 -12.26
C PHE A 130 3.91 -5.23 -12.59
N GLY A 131 3.16 -6.32 -12.48
CA GLY A 131 3.71 -7.67 -12.54
C GLY A 131 4.51 -8.03 -13.79
N GLU A 132 4.30 -7.34 -14.93
CA GLU A 132 5.13 -7.52 -16.12
C GLU A 132 6.51 -6.82 -16.04
N PHE A 133 6.73 -6.00 -15.02
CA PHE A 133 8.00 -5.32 -14.73
C PHE A 133 8.80 -6.00 -13.62
N VAL A 134 8.31 -7.13 -13.13
CA VAL A 134 9.00 -7.98 -12.18
C VAL A 134 9.15 -9.36 -12.81
N SER A 135 10.30 -9.97 -12.64
CA SER A 135 10.51 -11.37 -12.99
C SER A 135 11.03 -12.14 -11.78
N VAL A 136 10.60 -13.37 -11.66
CA VAL A 136 11.06 -14.31 -10.63
C VAL A 136 11.67 -15.51 -11.34
N GLY A 137 12.88 -15.90 -10.93
CA GLY A 137 13.56 -17.04 -11.54
C GLY A 137 12.89 -18.38 -11.18
N ASP A 138 13.02 -19.37 -12.08
CA ASP A 138 12.41 -20.71 -11.91
C ASP A 138 12.92 -21.46 -10.65
N ASP A 139 14.11 -21.09 -10.15
CA ASP A 139 14.73 -21.69 -8.97
C ASP A 139 14.32 -21.00 -7.65
N ALA A 140 13.37 -20.08 -7.70
CA ALA A 140 12.88 -19.38 -6.49
C ALA A 140 12.13 -20.36 -5.58
N GLU A 141 12.70 -20.66 -4.43
CA GLU A 141 12.04 -21.41 -3.36
C GLU A 141 11.51 -20.42 -2.32
N VAL A 142 10.20 -20.18 -2.30
CA VAL A 142 9.54 -19.33 -1.32
C VAL A 142 8.37 -20.09 -0.72
N ASP A 143 8.42 -20.28 0.57
CA ASP A 143 7.28 -20.83 1.31
C ASP A 143 6.10 -19.84 1.29
N ALA A 144 4.88 -20.37 1.20
CA ALA A 144 3.68 -19.58 1.34
C ALA A 144 3.66 -18.92 2.73
N ASP A 145 3.52 -17.60 2.76
CA ASP A 145 3.40 -16.84 3.99
C ASP A 145 1.92 -16.80 4.43
N GLU A 146 1.48 -17.87 5.10
CA GLU A 146 0.08 -18.03 5.51
C GLU A 146 -0.35 -16.99 6.57
N GLU A 147 0.57 -16.28 7.21
CA GLU A 147 0.24 -15.25 8.21
C GLU A 147 0.02 -13.89 7.55
N VAL A 148 0.95 -13.44 6.73
CA VAL A 148 0.89 -12.11 6.10
C VAL A 148 -0.02 -12.08 4.87
N LEU A 149 -0.04 -13.17 4.07
CA LEU A 149 -0.76 -13.24 2.79
C LEU A 149 -2.09 -14.00 2.85
N PHE A 150 -2.57 -14.35 4.04
CA PHE A 150 -3.77 -15.17 4.23
C PHE A 150 -5.01 -14.64 3.47
N VAL A 151 -5.29 -13.33 3.58
CA VAL A 151 -6.49 -12.75 2.91
C VAL A 151 -6.26 -12.61 1.42
N ASP A 152 -5.01 -12.30 1.00
CA ASP A 152 -4.63 -12.27 -0.41
C ASP A 152 -4.89 -13.62 -1.08
N GLU A 153 -4.50 -14.72 -0.44
CA GLU A 153 -4.73 -16.06 -0.96
C GLU A 153 -6.21 -16.43 -1.08
N ILE A 154 -7.06 -15.98 -0.14
CA ILE A 154 -8.51 -16.18 -0.26
C ILE A 154 -9.04 -15.49 -1.51
N THR A 155 -8.58 -14.25 -1.76
CA THR A 155 -8.94 -13.50 -2.97
C THR A 155 -8.46 -14.22 -4.22
N LEU A 156 -7.17 -14.59 -4.29
CA LEU A 156 -6.55 -15.19 -5.45
C LEU A 156 -7.06 -16.61 -5.75
N LYS A 157 -7.53 -17.36 -4.74
CA LYS A 157 -8.26 -18.62 -4.94
C LYS A 157 -9.64 -18.40 -5.57
N THR A 158 -10.26 -17.25 -5.33
CA THR A 158 -11.59 -16.90 -5.87
C THR A 158 -11.48 -16.24 -7.25
N ASP A 159 -10.51 -15.37 -7.44
CA ASP A 159 -10.20 -14.67 -8.70
C ASP A 159 -8.70 -14.79 -9.02
N PRO A 160 -8.26 -15.91 -9.61
CA PRO A 160 -6.85 -16.09 -9.99
C PRO A 160 -6.41 -15.14 -11.12
N ASP A 161 -7.36 -14.62 -11.91
CA ASP A 161 -7.08 -13.67 -13.00
C ASP A 161 -6.70 -12.28 -12.48
N ALA A 162 -6.86 -12.02 -11.17
CA ALA A 162 -6.43 -10.77 -10.55
C ALA A 162 -4.92 -10.49 -10.64
N LEU A 163 -4.10 -11.51 -10.87
CA LEU A 163 -2.66 -11.34 -11.10
C LEU A 163 -2.29 -11.05 -12.55
N CYS A 164 -3.27 -11.05 -13.46
CA CYS A 164 -3.11 -10.72 -14.88
C CYS A 164 -1.93 -11.44 -15.56
N GLY A 165 -1.84 -12.76 -15.36
CA GLY A 165 -0.81 -13.63 -15.94
C GLY A 165 0.47 -13.78 -15.13
N SER A 166 0.67 -13.06 -14.03
CA SER A 166 1.69 -13.38 -13.04
C SER A 166 1.28 -14.62 -12.26
N SER A 167 2.23 -15.41 -11.81
CA SER A 167 1.94 -16.64 -11.04
C SER A 167 1.74 -16.31 -9.54
N LEU A 168 1.13 -17.24 -8.82
CA LEU A 168 1.06 -17.15 -7.35
C LEU A 168 2.47 -17.27 -6.73
N ALA A 169 3.38 -18.01 -7.37
CA ALA A 169 4.78 -18.08 -6.93
C ALA A 169 5.50 -16.74 -7.06
N ASP A 170 5.28 -16.00 -8.15
CA ASP A 170 5.81 -14.63 -8.30
C ASP A 170 5.27 -13.70 -7.22
N PHE A 171 3.98 -13.83 -6.90
CA PHE A 171 3.34 -13.07 -5.85
C PHE A 171 3.96 -13.35 -4.48
N HIS A 172 4.16 -14.64 -4.14
CA HIS A 172 4.82 -15.03 -2.89
C HIS A 172 6.27 -14.57 -2.84
N ALA A 173 7.03 -14.72 -3.92
CA ALA A 173 8.42 -14.28 -3.97
C ALA A 173 8.58 -12.78 -3.67
N LEU A 174 7.65 -11.97 -4.18
CA LEU A 174 7.68 -10.52 -4.00
C LEU A 174 7.19 -10.08 -2.61
N TYR A 175 6.11 -10.70 -2.10
CA TYR A 175 5.33 -10.16 -0.98
C TYR A 175 5.43 -10.94 0.34
N SER A 176 5.99 -12.17 0.37
CA SER A 176 6.18 -12.89 1.63
C SER A 176 7.13 -12.14 2.54
N SER A 177 6.88 -12.23 3.85
CA SER A 177 7.70 -11.62 4.88
C SER A 177 9.15 -12.12 4.82
N MET A 178 10.06 -11.38 5.42
CA MET A 178 11.50 -11.61 5.43
C MET A 178 12.00 -11.63 6.86
N LYS A 179 12.81 -12.61 7.23
CA LYS A 179 13.47 -12.59 8.54
C LYS A 179 14.42 -11.40 8.62
N ALA A 180 14.40 -10.69 9.74
CA ALA A 180 15.21 -9.50 9.96
C ALA A 180 15.92 -9.53 11.28
N GLU A 181 17.01 -8.77 11.39
CA GLU A 181 17.67 -8.48 12.65
C GLU A 181 16.78 -7.54 13.49
N ASN A 182 16.79 -7.72 14.81
CA ASN A 182 16.14 -6.78 15.72
C ASN A 182 17.01 -5.52 15.91
N THR A 183 16.98 -4.63 14.94
CA THR A 183 17.72 -3.35 14.91
C THR A 183 16.81 -2.23 14.41
N THR A 184 17.13 -1.00 14.76
CA THR A 184 16.47 0.20 14.23
C THR A 184 17.23 0.81 13.03
N ASP A 185 18.30 0.19 12.58
CA ASP A 185 19.12 0.64 11.46
C ASP A 185 18.42 0.35 10.12
N ILE A 186 17.87 1.38 9.49
CA ILE A 186 17.17 1.29 8.20
C ILE A 186 18.07 0.75 7.10
N GLN A 187 19.36 1.12 7.05
CA GLN A 187 20.27 0.64 6.00
C GLN A 187 20.47 -0.89 6.10
N ARG A 188 20.47 -1.42 7.32
CA ARG A 188 20.53 -2.86 7.57
C ARG A 188 19.27 -3.56 7.03
N HIS A 189 18.09 -2.96 7.24
CA HIS A 189 16.84 -3.49 6.74
C HIS A 189 16.75 -3.41 5.21
N VAL A 190 17.20 -2.32 4.61
CA VAL A 190 17.31 -2.20 3.14
C VAL A 190 18.18 -3.31 2.57
N GLN A 191 19.35 -3.56 3.16
CA GLN A 191 20.22 -4.68 2.74
C GLN A 191 19.53 -6.02 2.88
N THR A 192 18.79 -6.25 3.99
CA THR A 192 18.02 -7.49 4.19
C THR A 192 17.00 -7.68 3.06
N VAL A 193 16.24 -6.66 2.70
CA VAL A 193 15.27 -6.72 1.59
C VAL A 193 15.97 -7.05 0.26
N GLN A 194 17.08 -6.39 -0.04
CA GLN A 194 17.84 -6.62 -1.27
C GLN A 194 18.41 -8.05 -1.36
N GLU A 195 18.97 -8.55 -0.25
CA GLU A 195 19.51 -9.91 -0.15
C GLU A 195 18.40 -10.97 -0.28
N GLU A 196 17.26 -10.77 0.38
CA GLU A 196 16.11 -11.66 0.30
C GLU A 196 15.48 -11.70 -1.09
N TRP A 197 15.22 -10.55 -1.71
CA TRP A 197 14.70 -10.51 -3.09
C TRP A 197 15.69 -11.16 -4.08
N LYS A 198 16.98 -10.94 -3.88
CA LYS A 198 18.00 -11.62 -4.67
C LYS A 198 17.99 -13.14 -4.46
N ALA A 199 17.86 -13.60 -3.21
CA ALA A 199 17.77 -15.03 -2.90
C ALA A 199 16.51 -15.68 -3.49
N ARG A 200 15.40 -14.92 -3.54
CA ARG A 200 14.13 -15.31 -4.18
C ARG A 200 14.13 -15.09 -5.70
N CYS A 201 15.29 -14.75 -6.29
CA CYS A 201 15.42 -14.49 -7.73
C CYS A 201 14.45 -13.43 -8.27
N VAL A 202 14.10 -12.42 -7.44
CA VAL A 202 13.26 -11.31 -7.85
C VAL A 202 14.12 -10.25 -8.52
N GLU A 203 13.77 -9.89 -9.76
CA GLU A 203 14.42 -8.85 -10.54
C GLU A 203 13.40 -7.85 -11.06
N PHE A 204 13.75 -6.55 -10.99
CA PHE A 204 12.91 -5.45 -11.48
C PHE A 204 13.40 -4.99 -12.86
N ARG A 205 12.52 -4.99 -13.86
CA ARG A 205 12.82 -4.44 -15.17
C ARG A 205 13.03 -2.92 -15.05
N ALA A 206 14.15 -2.45 -15.58
CA ALA A 206 14.41 -1.01 -15.60
C ALA A 206 13.35 -0.28 -16.43
N SER A 207 12.78 0.76 -15.87
CA SER A 207 11.86 1.69 -16.52
C SER A 207 11.96 3.04 -15.82
N GLU A 208 11.90 4.14 -16.55
CA GLU A 208 11.84 5.49 -15.98
C GLU A 208 10.39 5.95 -15.73
N ARG A 209 9.42 5.22 -16.31
CA ARG A 209 8.00 5.61 -16.35
C ARG A 209 7.14 4.90 -15.33
N ILE A 210 7.59 3.76 -14.81
CA ILE A 210 6.83 2.97 -13.84
C ILE A 210 7.75 2.39 -12.77
N ARG A 211 7.33 2.47 -11.53
CA ARG A 211 8.04 1.97 -10.35
C ARG A 211 7.07 1.33 -9.36
N LEU A 212 7.53 0.30 -8.68
CA LEU A 212 6.85 -0.26 -7.52
C LEU A 212 7.31 0.50 -6.27
N ILE A 213 6.38 1.05 -5.52
CA ILE A 213 6.64 1.76 -4.26
C ILE A 213 6.10 0.90 -3.14
N ALA A 214 6.99 0.39 -2.29
CA ALA A 214 6.65 -0.50 -1.20
C ALA A 214 7.06 0.09 0.16
N VAL A 215 6.10 0.20 1.07
CA VAL A 215 6.33 0.60 2.46
C VAL A 215 6.58 -0.65 3.28
N PHE A 216 7.80 -0.80 3.77
CA PHE A 216 8.20 -1.91 4.63
C PHE A 216 7.97 -1.56 6.09
N PHE A 217 7.44 -2.52 6.83
CA PHE A 217 7.32 -2.49 8.27
C PHE A 217 8.29 -3.48 8.90
N HIS A 218 8.84 -3.06 10.03
CA HIS A 218 9.60 -3.94 10.90
C HIS A 218 8.69 -4.35 12.07
N ASP A 219 8.42 -5.65 12.18
CA ASP A 219 7.61 -6.23 13.24
C ASP A 219 8.41 -7.23 14.09
N LYS A 220 8.00 -7.33 15.34
CA LYS A 220 8.58 -8.23 16.33
C LYS A 220 7.48 -9.04 17.01
N PRO A 221 6.97 -10.09 16.35
CA PRO A 221 5.86 -10.88 16.87
C PRO A 221 6.19 -11.54 18.23
N THR A 222 7.46 -11.91 18.45
CA THR A 222 7.94 -12.46 19.70
C THR A 222 9.31 -11.87 20.07
N GLU A 223 9.78 -12.14 21.28
CA GLU A 223 11.14 -11.73 21.72
C GLU A 223 12.28 -12.31 20.87
N LYS A 224 12.01 -13.36 20.10
CA LYS A 224 13.01 -14.09 19.29
C LYS A 224 12.82 -13.94 17.80
N GLU A 225 11.68 -13.41 17.38
CA GLU A 225 11.30 -13.29 15.98
C GLU A 225 11.19 -11.83 15.62
N SER A 226 11.86 -11.48 14.56
CA SER A 226 11.86 -10.15 13.96
C SER A 226 11.75 -10.32 12.46
N MET A 227 10.87 -9.56 11.82
CA MET A 227 10.62 -9.67 10.40
C MET A 227 10.34 -8.32 9.75
N LEU A 228 10.59 -8.27 8.45
CA LEU A 228 10.12 -7.20 7.56
C LEU A 228 8.98 -7.73 6.69
N PHE A 229 8.00 -6.90 6.46
CA PHE A 229 6.94 -7.19 5.50
C PHE A 229 6.45 -5.92 4.81
N ILE A 230 5.86 -6.08 3.63
CA ILE A 230 5.25 -4.96 2.90
C ILE A 230 3.87 -4.71 3.49
N GLY A 231 3.76 -3.63 4.28
CA GLY A 231 2.48 -3.20 4.87
C GLY A 231 1.62 -2.42 3.90
N HIS A 232 2.24 -1.71 2.95
CA HIS A 232 1.54 -1.03 1.86
C HIS A 232 2.38 -1.01 0.58
N VAL A 233 1.70 -1.00 -0.56
CA VAL A 233 2.36 -0.94 -1.87
C VAL A 233 1.45 -0.29 -2.90
N GLY A 234 2.05 0.42 -3.84
CA GLY A 234 1.37 0.98 -5.01
C GLY A 234 2.31 1.14 -6.19
N VAL A 235 1.78 1.66 -7.28
CA VAL A 235 2.51 1.84 -8.53
C VAL A 235 2.66 3.32 -8.83
N LEU A 236 3.90 3.77 -8.97
CA LEU A 236 4.25 5.14 -9.35
C LEU A 236 4.43 5.22 -10.87
N LEU A 237 3.67 6.10 -11.50
CA LEU A 237 3.74 6.41 -12.92
C LEU A 237 4.30 7.84 -13.09
N THR A 238 5.20 8.02 -14.04
CA THR A 238 5.79 9.33 -14.35
C THR A 238 5.28 9.80 -15.71
N ALA A 239 4.60 10.93 -15.74
CA ALA A 239 4.13 11.58 -16.96
C ALA A 239 5.29 12.18 -17.78
N ASP A 240 5.01 12.61 -19.03
CA ASP A 240 6.03 13.17 -19.92
C ASP A 240 6.63 14.48 -19.42
N ASP A 241 5.88 15.25 -18.65
CA ASP A 241 6.33 16.49 -18.02
C ASP A 241 7.03 16.29 -16.67
N GLY A 242 7.18 15.04 -16.20
CA GLY A 242 7.81 14.69 -14.94
C GLY A 242 6.86 14.61 -13.75
N THR A 243 5.58 14.91 -13.93
CA THR A 243 4.55 14.79 -12.90
C THR A 243 4.43 13.35 -12.44
N LEU A 244 4.30 13.14 -11.13
CA LEU A 244 4.21 11.83 -10.50
C LEU A 244 2.76 11.49 -10.17
N TYR A 245 2.33 10.30 -10.58
CA TYR A 245 1.01 9.75 -10.27
C TYR A 245 1.16 8.42 -9.56
N PHE A 246 0.58 8.32 -8.38
CA PHE A 246 0.64 7.10 -7.56
C PHE A 246 -0.70 6.40 -7.56
N VAL A 247 -0.73 5.15 -8.02
CA VAL A 247 -1.91 4.29 -8.01
C VAL A 247 -1.85 3.39 -6.80
N GLU A 248 -2.86 3.45 -5.94
CA GLU A 248 -2.98 2.59 -4.79
C GLU A 248 -4.39 2.03 -4.59
N LYS A 249 -4.48 0.90 -3.92
CA LYS A 249 -5.67 0.39 -3.26
C LYS A 249 -5.37 0.39 -1.77
N VAL A 250 -5.98 1.27 -1.00
CA VAL A 250 -5.56 1.51 0.40
C VAL A 250 -5.68 0.25 1.26
N ALA A 251 -6.84 -0.41 1.17
CA ALA A 251 -7.10 -1.68 1.84
C ALA A 251 -8.24 -2.42 1.12
N PHE A 252 -8.58 -3.63 1.54
CA PHE A 252 -9.70 -4.39 0.97
C PHE A 252 -11.01 -3.60 0.97
N GLN A 253 -11.31 -2.94 2.07
CA GLN A 253 -12.53 -2.16 2.28
C GLN A 253 -12.46 -0.71 1.83
N GLU A 254 -11.31 -0.22 1.41
CA GLU A 254 -11.13 1.18 1.02
C GLU A 254 -10.99 1.34 -0.49
N PRO A 255 -11.25 2.52 -1.06
CA PRO A 255 -11.30 2.70 -2.50
C PRO A 255 -9.93 2.67 -3.18
N TYR A 256 -9.94 2.48 -4.49
CA TYR A 256 -8.80 2.77 -5.34
C TYR A 256 -8.56 4.28 -5.40
N ARG A 257 -7.30 4.67 -5.54
CA ARG A 257 -6.90 6.06 -5.67
C ARG A 257 -5.85 6.22 -6.77
N LEU A 258 -5.95 7.31 -7.50
CA LEU A 258 -4.89 7.88 -8.31
C LEU A 258 -4.54 9.22 -7.67
N LEU A 259 -3.33 9.34 -7.12
CA LEU A 259 -2.85 10.52 -6.42
C LEU A 259 -1.82 11.25 -7.27
N HIS A 260 -1.76 12.57 -7.13
CA HIS A 260 -0.80 13.44 -7.79
C HIS A 260 0.22 13.97 -6.79
N PHE A 261 1.52 13.91 -7.15
CA PHE A 261 2.63 14.42 -6.34
C PHE A 261 3.60 15.22 -7.22
N ALA A 262 4.16 16.30 -6.66
CA ALA A 262 5.17 17.10 -7.35
C ALA A 262 6.53 16.38 -7.42
N ASP A 263 6.88 15.64 -6.37
CA ASP A 263 8.14 14.92 -6.29
C ASP A 263 8.04 13.71 -5.32
N ARG A 264 9.13 12.93 -5.23
CA ARG A 264 9.22 11.75 -4.36
C ARG A 264 9.23 12.10 -2.88
N THR A 265 9.63 13.30 -2.51
CA THR A 265 9.60 13.74 -1.10
C THR A 265 8.15 13.96 -0.64
N GLU A 266 7.30 14.53 -1.49
CA GLU A 266 5.86 14.64 -1.19
C GLU A 266 5.19 13.27 -1.08
N LEU A 267 5.53 12.32 -1.96
CA LEU A 267 5.05 10.94 -1.85
C LEU A 267 5.54 10.27 -0.56
N SER A 268 6.81 10.49 -0.19
CA SER A 268 7.35 10.01 1.09
C SER A 268 6.57 10.58 2.27
N ASP A 269 6.35 11.89 2.30
CA ASP A 269 5.62 12.57 3.37
C ASP A 269 4.19 12.03 3.52
N TYR A 270 3.51 11.78 2.41
CA TYR A 270 2.20 11.15 2.39
C TYR A 270 2.23 9.75 3.01
N LEU A 271 3.11 8.88 2.52
CA LEU A 271 3.19 7.50 2.97
C LEU A 271 3.69 7.41 4.42
N MET A 272 4.73 8.15 4.78
CA MET A 272 5.25 8.14 6.14
C MET A 272 4.29 8.82 7.12
N GLY A 273 3.60 9.89 6.75
CA GLY A 273 2.56 10.49 7.56
C GLY A 273 1.42 9.54 7.89
N LYS A 274 1.14 8.58 7.00
CA LYS A 274 0.07 7.59 7.17
C LYS A 274 0.54 6.33 7.91
N TYR A 275 1.76 5.87 7.66
CA TYR A 275 2.22 4.55 8.07
C TYR A 275 3.31 4.56 9.13
N ASP A 276 4.06 5.66 9.30
CA ASP A 276 5.06 5.79 10.36
C ASP A 276 4.39 6.29 11.65
N VAL A 277 3.75 5.34 12.31
CA VAL A 277 3.03 5.56 13.57
C VAL A 277 3.60 4.62 14.63
N SER A 278 3.62 5.07 15.89
CA SER A 278 4.13 4.25 16.99
C SER A 278 3.19 3.09 17.30
N TRP A 279 3.72 1.87 17.21
CA TRP A 279 3.01 0.62 17.53
C TRP A 279 3.28 0.12 18.95
N GLY A 280 4.09 0.86 19.75
CA GLY A 280 4.49 0.45 21.08
C GLY A 280 5.52 -0.68 21.12
N GLN A 281 6.13 -1.01 19.98
CA GLN A 281 7.25 -1.94 19.85
C GLN A 281 8.57 -1.15 19.66
N ASN A 282 9.69 -1.71 20.10
CA ASN A 282 11.01 -1.16 19.81
C ASN A 282 11.52 -1.74 18.48
N THR A 283 10.94 -1.27 17.39
CA THR A 283 11.25 -1.66 16.01
C THR A 283 11.77 -0.46 15.23
N ALA A 284 12.35 -0.71 14.05
CA ALA A 284 12.70 0.36 13.13
C ALA A 284 11.43 1.08 12.63
N GLN A 285 11.58 2.35 12.28
CA GLN A 285 10.55 3.08 11.55
C GLN A 285 10.26 2.40 10.20
N PRO A 286 9.06 2.54 9.65
CA PRO A 286 8.79 2.14 8.28
C PRO A 286 9.72 2.86 7.30
N PHE A 287 10.03 2.20 6.20
CA PHE A 287 10.84 2.78 5.12
C PHE A 287 10.26 2.41 3.76
N ILE A 288 10.59 3.22 2.76
CA ILE A 288 10.02 3.07 1.42
C ILE A 288 11.08 2.55 0.46
N MET A 289 10.79 1.43 -0.20
CA MET A 289 11.58 0.93 -1.32
C MET A 289 10.92 1.33 -2.64
N GLU A 290 11.71 1.87 -3.57
CA GLU A 290 11.34 2.06 -4.97
C GLU A 290 12.00 0.96 -5.79
N ASN A 291 11.21 -0.02 -6.25
CA ASN A 291 11.72 -1.29 -6.75
C ASN A 291 12.67 -1.94 -5.70
N GLY A 292 13.92 -2.21 -6.06
CA GLY A 292 14.94 -2.83 -5.20
C GLY A 292 15.81 -1.86 -4.40
N GLU A 293 15.52 -0.56 -4.39
CA GLU A 293 16.36 0.46 -3.76
C GLU A 293 15.58 1.28 -2.73
N LEU A 294 16.27 1.86 -1.73
CA LEU A 294 15.66 2.85 -0.86
C LEU A 294 15.20 4.04 -1.71
N MET A 295 13.93 4.43 -1.59
CA MET A 295 13.36 5.51 -2.41
C MET A 295 14.10 6.83 -2.19
N GLU A 296 14.50 7.48 -3.25
CA GLU A 296 15.06 8.84 -3.18
C GLU A 296 14.02 9.79 -2.56
N GLY A 297 14.45 10.63 -1.63
CA GLY A 297 13.56 11.54 -0.91
C GLY A 297 12.80 10.88 0.26
N TRP A 298 13.00 9.57 0.53
CA TRP A 298 12.46 8.97 1.75
C TRP A 298 13.01 9.69 2.99
N ARG A 299 12.10 9.96 3.94
CA ARG A 299 12.42 10.49 5.26
C ARG A 299 11.37 10.03 6.28
N PRO A 300 11.70 10.04 7.59
CA PRO A 300 10.75 9.77 8.66
C PRO A 300 9.50 10.67 8.58
N ASN A 301 8.45 10.27 9.31
CA ASN A 301 7.21 11.04 9.37
C ASN A 301 7.47 12.52 9.71
N PRO A 302 7.15 13.46 8.81
CA PRO A 302 7.43 14.87 9.02
C PRO A 302 6.59 15.50 10.14
N ASN A 303 5.55 14.78 10.62
CA ASN A 303 4.69 15.23 11.71
C ASN A 303 5.08 14.64 13.08
N GLU A 304 5.97 13.67 13.15
CA GLU A 304 6.52 13.23 14.43
C GLU A 304 7.51 14.26 14.95
N THR A 305 7.15 14.93 16.02
CA THR A 305 8.13 15.68 16.82
C THR A 305 9.08 14.67 17.45
N THR A 306 10.33 14.64 17.00
CA THR A 306 11.40 13.93 17.71
C THR A 306 11.33 14.37 19.18
N PRO A 307 11.19 13.46 20.16
CA PRO A 307 11.29 13.85 21.55
C PRO A 307 12.60 14.61 21.72
N ALA A 308 12.54 15.84 22.20
CA ALA A 308 13.75 16.59 22.52
C ALA A 308 14.59 15.71 23.47
N ASP A 309 15.81 15.39 23.06
CA ASP A 309 16.78 14.66 23.90
C ASP A 309 16.84 15.33 25.28
N ASN A 310 16.31 14.64 26.30
CA ASN A 310 16.42 15.00 27.71
C ASN A 310 17.66 14.37 28.33
#